data_92fcf0438d7f032986b63a1f8f307f7f
#
_entry.id   92fcf0438d7f032986b63a1f8f307f7f
#
_cell.length_a   1.000
_cell.length_b   1.000
_cell.length_c   1.000
_cell.angle_alpha   90.00
_cell.angle_beta   90.00
_cell.angle_gamma   90.00
#
_symmetry.space_group_name_H-M   'P 1'
#
loop_
_entity.id
_entity.type
_entity.pdbx_description
1 polymer ?
#
loop_
_entity_poly.entity_id
_entity_poly.type
_entity_poly.pdbx_seq_one_letter_code
_entity_poly.pdbx_strand_id
1 'polypeptide(L)' 'MSLTLVLNGQTRTFATLSQPSSLDCLIAELALKGDRIAVEHNGEIVPRAEWPQTTLTEGDRLEVVHFVGGGTLF' A
#
# COMPACT_ATOMS: atom_id res chain seq x y z
N MET A 1 7.18 -2.78 -17.28
CA MET A 1 5.76 -3.06 -17.16
C MET A 1 5.18 -2.22 -16.06
N SER A 2 3.88 -2.03 -16.05
CA SER A 2 3.23 -1.21 -15.03
C SER A 2 2.30 -2.05 -14.18
N LEU A 3 1.87 -1.48 -13.06
CA LEU A 3 0.96 -2.13 -12.13
C LEU A 3 -0.19 -1.17 -11.84
N THR A 4 -1.41 -1.61 -12.11
CA THR A 4 -2.61 -0.81 -11.87
C THR A 4 -3.32 -1.34 -10.63
N LEU A 5 -3.58 -0.45 -9.68
CA LEU A 5 -4.17 -0.79 -8.40
C LEU A 5 -5.32 0.16 -8.12
N VAL A 6 -6.22 -0.24 -7.23
CA VAL A 6 -7.26 0.66 -6.71
C VAL A 6 -6.79 1.12 -5.33
N LEU A 7 -6.36 2.36 -5.24
CA LEU A 7 -5.78 2.91 -4.02
C LEU A 7 -6.74 3.94 -3.43
N ASN A 8 -7.25 3.66 -2.24
CA ASN A 8 -8.21 4.52 -1.57
C ASN A 8 -9.38 4.89 -2.48
N GLY A 9 -9.90 3.89 -3.20
CA GLY A 9 -11.04 4.07 -4.07
C GLY A 9 -10.72 4.64 -5.45
N GLN A 10 -9.46 4.90 -5.75
CA GLN A 10 -9.07 5.49 -7.04
C GLN A 10 -8.14 4.55 -7.78
N THR A 11 -8.44 4.32 -9.05
CA THR A 11 -7.57 3.51 -9.90
C THR A 11 -6.32 4.30 -10.24
N ARG A 12 -5.15 3.71 -9.97
CA ARG A 12 -3.87 4.35 -10.23
C ARG A 12 -2.91 3.35 -10.87
N THR A 13 -2.16 3.82 -11.86
CA THR A 13 -1.17 3.02 -12.54
C THR A 13 0.22 3.48 -12.16
N PHE A 14 1.05 2.53 -11.74
CA PHE A 14 2.42 2.80 -11.30
C PHE A 14 3.36 2.24 -12.34
N ALA A 15 3.93 3.13 -13.16
CA ALA A 15 4.79 2.73 -14.27
C ALA A 15 6.11 2.15 -13.79
N THR A 16 6.53 2.50 -12.56
CA THR A 16 7.80 2.05 -12.02
C THR A 16 7.72 0.72 -11.29
N LEU A 17 6.49 0.20 -11.10
CA LEU A 17 6.31 -1.09 -10.42
C LEU A 17 6.02 -2.15 -11.47
N SER A 18 6.62 -3.32 -11.28
CA SER A 18 6.36 -4.46 -12.17
C SER A 18 5.42 -5.43 -11.47
N GLN A 19 4.92 -6.40 -12.23
CA GLN A 19 4.12 -7.47 -11.67
C GLN A 19 4.96 -8.73 -11.58
N PRO A 20 4.99 -9.36 -10.42
CA PRO A 20 4.41 -8.91 -9.14
C PRO A 20 5.32 -7.92 -8.45
N SER A 21 4.74 -7.13 -7.54
CA SER A 21 5.51 -6.25 -6.67
C SER A 21 5.05 -6.48 -5.25
N SER A 22 5.90 -6.13 -4.29
CA SER A 22 5.50 -6.24 -2.89
C SER A 22 4.81 -4.97 -2.44
N LEU A 23 3.99 -5.09 -1.40
CA LEU A 23 3.35 -3.93 -0.78
C LEU A 23 4.40 -2.94 -0.29
N ASP A 24 5.52 -3.46 0.22
CA ASP A 24 6.64 -2.65 0.68
C ASP A 24 7.16 -1.73 -0.45
N CYS A 25 7.27 -2.26 -1.65
CA CYS A 25 7.70 -1.48 -2.80
C CYS A 25 6.71 -0.37 -3.14
N LEU A 26 5.41 -0.64 -3.02
CA LEU A 26 4.40 0.38 -3.27
C LEU A 26 4.49 1.50 -2.25
N ILE A 27 4.66 1.17 -0.97
CA ILE A 27 4.78 2.19 0.06
C ILE A 27 6.00 3.08 -0.19
N ALA A 28 7.10 2.47 -0.63
CA ALA A 28 8.29 3.24 -0.98
C ALA A 28 8.04 4.14 -2.18
N GLU A 29 7.32 3.64 -3.18
CA GLU A 29 6.99 4.43 -4.37
C GLU A 29 6.13 5.63 -4.01
N LEU A 30 5.22 5.47 -3.04
CA LEU A 30 4.35 6.56 -2.60
C LEU A 30 5.08 7.52 -1.66
N ALA A 31 6.32 7.22 -1.28
CA ALA A 31 7.14 8.03 -0.37
C ALA A 31 6.47 8.21 0.99
N LEU A 32 5.78 7.20 1.46
CA LEU A 32 5.10 7.25 2.74
C LEU A 32 5.99 6.70 3.83
N LYS A 33 5.76 7.18 5.05
CA LYS A 33 6.49 6.68 6.23
C LYS A 33 5.70 5.51 6.80
N GLY A 34 6.29 4.33 6.75
CA GLY A 34 5.59 3.12 7.14
C GLY A 34 5.15 3.08 8.59
N ASP A 35 5.84 3.81 9.48
CA ASP A 35 5.47 3.85 10.88
C ASP A 35 4.31 4.78 11.16
N ARG A 36 3.77 5.44 10.14
CA ARG A 36 2.70 6.41 10.28
C ARG A 36 1.44 6.01 9.52
N ILE A 37 1.38 4.79 9.01
CA ILE A 37 0.25 4.36 8.20
C ILE A 37 -0.20 2.96 8.58
N ALA A 38 -1.47 2.68 8.30
CA ALA A 38 -2.02 1.33 8.32
C ALA A 38 -2.51 1.01 6.92
N VAL A 39 -2.38 -0.24 6.51
CA VAL A 39 -2.71 -0.66 5.15
C VAL A 39 -3.65 -1.85 5.18
N GLU A 40 -4.72 -1.77 4.37
CA GLU A 40 -5.55 -2.93 4.06
C GLU A 40 -5.28 -3.36 2.62
N HIS A 41 -5.21 -4.65 2.41
CA HIS A 41 -5.01 -5.25 1.09
C HIS A 41 -6.18 -6.19 0.83
N ASN A 42 -7.00 -5.85 -0.14
CA ASN A 42 -8.20 -6.61 -0.52
C ASN A 42 -9.08 -6.90 0.69
N GLY A 43 -9.23 -5.90 1.56
CA GLY A 43 -10.11 -5.98 2.72
C GLY A 43 -9.47 -6.52 3.99
N GLU A 44 -8.19 -6.85 3.96
CA GLU A 44 -7.50 -7.41 5.13
C GLU A 44 -6.38 -6.49 5.57
N ILE A 45 -6.30 -6.25 6.89
CA ILE A 45 -5.22 -5.47 7.47
C ILE A 45 -3.91 -6.25 7.31
N VAL A 46 -2.88 -5.57 6.81
CA VAL A 46 -1.56 -6.18 6.64
C VAL A 46 -0.60 -5.53 7.63
N PRO A 47 -0.11 -6.28 8.63
CA PRO A 47 0.88 -5.76 9.55
C PRO A 47 2.14 -5.32 8.79
N ARG A 48 2.78 -4.26 9.27
CA ARG A 48 3.94 -3.71 8.59
C ARG A 48 5.03 -4.75 8.33
N ALA A 49 5.23 -5.66 9.27
CA ALA A 49 6.26 -6.68 9.14
C ALA A 49 6.00 -7.63 7.96
N GLU A 50 4.76 -7.69 7.47
CA GLU A 50 4.40 -8.57 6.37
C GLU A 50 4.40 -7.87 5.01
N TRP A 51 4.62 -6.57 4.96
CA TRP A 51 4.58 -5.83 3.70
C TRP A 51 5.57 -6.38 2.66
N PRO A 52 6.81 -6.72 3.02
CA PRO A 52 7.75 -7.24 2.01
C PRO A 52 7.31 -8.57 1.40
N GLN A 53 6.44 -9.30 2.10
CA GLN A 53 5.98 -10.61 1.66
C GLN A 53 4.59 -10.57 1.04
N THR A 54 3.95 -9.41 1.06
CA THR A 54 2.62 -9.24 0.50
C THR A 54 2.75 -8.88 -0.98
N THR A 55 2.33 -9.80 -1.84
CA THR A 55 2.44 -9.63 -3.27
C THR A 55 1.23 -8.88 -3.81
N LEU A 56 1.49 -7.87 -4.61
CA LEU A 56 0.45 -7.08 -5.27
C LEU A 56 0.34 -7.51 -6.72
N THR A 57 -0.90 -7.64 -7.20
CA THR A 57 -1.17 -7.97 -8.58
C THR A 57 -2.16 -6.98 -9.15
N GLU A 58 -2.31 -7.02 -10.46
CA GLU A 58 -3.17 -6.10 -11.20
C GLU A 58 -4.58 -6.11 -10.64
N GLY A 59 -5.13 -4.92 -10.36
CA GLY A 59 -6.48 -4.80 -9.88
C GLY A 59 -6.66 -4.91 -8.38
N ASP A 60 -5.59 -5.18 -7.63
CA ASP A 60 -5.71 -5.29 -6.18
C ASP A 60 -6.18 -3.98 -5.58
N ARG A 61 -6.89 -4.10 -4.46
CA ARG A 61 -7.44 -2.96 -3.72
C ARG A 61 -6.62 -2.71 -2.48
N LEU A 62 -6.31 -1.44 -2.25
CA LEU A 62 -5.54 -1.01 -1.10
C LEU A 62 -6.18 0.19 -0.46
N GLU A 63 -6.23 0.18 0.87
CA GLU A 63 -6.65 1.33 1.67
C GLU A 63 -5.47 1.70 2.55
N VAL A 64 -5.05 2.94 2.47
CA VAL A 64 -3.93 3.44 3.26
C VAL A 64 -4.44 4.58 4.13
N VAL A 65 -4.26 4.44 5.43
CA VAL A 65 -4.73 5.42 6.41
C VAL A 65 -3.53 5.97 7.16
N HIS A 66 -3.45 7.29 7.25
CA HIS A 66 -2.39 7.95 7.98
C HIS A 66 -2.80 8.18 9.43
N PHE A 67 -1.86 7.97 10.35
CA PHE A 67 -2.03 8.37 11.73
C PHE A 67 -1.67 9.85 11.86
N VAL A 68 -2.38 10.55 12.73
CA VAL A 68 -2.24 11.99 12.87
C VAL A 68 -1.72 12.32 14.24
N GLY A 69 -0.67 13.18 14.30
CA GLY A 69 -0.20 13.75 15.55
C GLY A 69 0.19 12.68 16.56
N GLY A 70 1.11 12.85 17.38
CA GLY A 70 1.52 12.04 18.53
C GLY A 70 1.17 10.55 18.55
N GLY A 71 0.80 9.97 17.44
CA GLY A 71 0.43 8.57 17.39
C GLY A 71 -0.97 8.28 17.90
N THR A 72 -1.72 9.29 18.21
CA THR A 72 -3.10 9.14 18.67
C THR A 72 -4.00 9.04 17.45
N LEU A 73 -4.80 8.01 17.39
CA LEU A 73 -5.66 7.83 16.24
C LEU A 73 -6.94 8.63 16.35
N PHE A 74 -7.33 8.98 17.34
CA PHE A 74 -8.59 9.72 17.54
C PHE A 74 -9.20 9.35 18.84
#